data_da47e65ccce76eedfe7e97cfc62f0959
#
_entry.id   da47e65ccce76eedfe7e97cfc62f0959
#
_cell.length_a   1.000
_cell.length_b   1.000
_cell.length_c   1.000
_cell.angle_alpha   90.00
_cell.angle_beta   90.00
_cell.angle_gamma   90.00
#
_symmetry.space_group_name_H-M   'P 1'
#
loop_
_entity.id
_entity.type
_entity.pdbx_description
1 polymer ?
#
loop_
_entity_poly.entity_id
_entity_poly.type
_entity_poly.pdbx_seq_one_letter_code
_entity_poly.pdbx_strand_id
1 'polypeptide(L)'
;MQKIRFYYISLSGNTSSFVQRVSQYIKTTHHREVESLNIKDLKGKAITVDGPFVSFLPTYLEGGNGIDTGFQEILTGNLQKFLEYQGNFRYCLGIIGSGNRNFNKQFCLTAFQYAEQFGFPVIDVFELRGTDEDVERISKHILASFEKVEEKIDVSY
;
A
#
# COMPACT_ATOMS: atom_id res chain seq x y z
N MET A 1 13.32 -10.79 -13.77
CA MET A 1 12.60 -10.44 -12.55
C MET A 1 11.63 -9.29 -12.80
N GLN A 2 10.47 -9.37 -12.19
CA GLN A 2 9.48 -8.32 -12.35
C GLN A 2 9.89 -7.06 -11.57
N LYS A 3 9.47 -5.90 -12.09
CA LYS A 3 9.62 -4.64 -11.39
C LYS A 3 8.75 -4.65 -10.14
N ILE A 4 9.26 -4.13 -9.03
CA ILE A 4 8.49 -3.93 -7.81
C ILE A 4 7.61 -2.70 -8.03
N ARG A 5 6.29 -2.86 -7.87
CA ARG A 5 5.34 -1.76 -8.12
C ARG A 5 4.54 -1.44 -6.88
N PHE A 6 4.39 -0.15 -6.62
CA PHE A 6 3.56 0.37 -5.53
C PHE A 6 2.51 1.32 -6.09
N TYR A 7 1.25 1.05 -5.78
CA TYR A 7 0.15 1.99 -6.02
C TYR A 7 -0.41 2.37 -4.66
N TYR A 8 -0.33 3.64 -4.31
CA TYR A 8 -0.63 4.07 -2.96
C TYR A 8 -1.41 5.35 -2.94
N ILE A 9 -1.99 5.68 -1.78
CA ILE A 9 -2.62 6.97 -1.54
C ILE A 9 -1.87 7.68 -0.43
N SER A 10 -1.58 8.96 -0.63
CA SER A 10 -0.96 9.80 0.39
C SER A 10 -1.58 11.18 0.34
N LEU A 11 -2.11 11.63 1.47
CA LEU A 11 -2.80 12.91 1.57
C LEU A 11 -1.95 13.93 2.31
N SER A 12 -1.26 13.52 3.37
CA SER A 12 -0.43 14.40 4.21
C SER A 12 1.04 14.37 3.87
N GLY A 13 1.47 13.47 2.98
CA GLY A 13 2.87 13.30 2.64
C GLY A 13 3.62 12.23 3.42
N ASN A 14 3.07 11.75 4.54
CA ASN A 14 3.75 10.73 5.36
C ASN A 14 3.88 9.40 4.61
N THR A 15 2.81 8.95 3.97
CA THR A 15 2.84 7.71 3.19
C THR A 15 3.78 7.85 2.00
N SER A 16 3.71 8.97 1.28
CA SER A 16 4.58 9.23 0.14
C SER A 16 6.06 9.21 0.54
N SER A 17 6.40 9.85 1.66
CA SER A 17 7.76 9.83 2.20
C SER A 17 8.22 8.42 2.52
N PHE A 18 7.37 7.63 3.16
CA PHE A 18 7.69 6.24 3.52
C PHE A 18 7.89 5.38 2.26
N VAL A 19 7.02 5.51 1.28
CA VAL A 19 7.12 4.79 0.00
C VAL A 19 8.47 5.10 -0.68
N GLN A 20 8.87 6.37 -0.68
CA GLN A 20 10.15 6.76 -1.27
C GLN A 20 11.33 6.14 -0.52
N ARG A 21 11.27 6.09 0.81
CA ARG A 21 12.32 5.49 1.63
C ARG A 21 12.42 3.98 1.40
N VAL A 22 11.29 3.30 1.34
CA VAL A 22 11.23 1.86 1.02
C VAL A 22 11.78 1.62 -0.39
N SER A 23 11.36 2.42 -1.36
CA SER A 23 11.81 2.29 -2.74
C SER A 23 13.33 2.45 -2.84
N GLN A 24 13.88 3.45 -2.18
CA GLN A 24 15.32 3.69 -2.19
C GLN A 24 16.08 2.54 -1.53
N TYR A 25 15.57 2.05 -0.40
CA TYR A 25 16.18 0.91 0.29
C TYR A 25 16.22 -0.33 -0.59
N ILE A 26 15.11 -0.64 -1.26
CA ILE A 26 15.03 -1.81 -2.15
C ILE A 26 16.00 -1.66 -3.32
N LYS A 27 16.04 -0.48 -3.94
CA LYS A 27 16.95 -0.23 -5.08
C LYS A 27 18.42 -0.37 -4.69
N THR A 28 18.82 0.23 -3.56
CA THR A 28 20.22 0.27 -3.16
C THR A 28 20.69 -1.00 -2.48
N THR A 29 19.84 -1.64 -1.67
CA THR A 29 20.23 -2.81 -0.87
C THR A 29 19.97 -4.12 -1.63
N HIS A 30 18.87 -4.19 -2.38
CA HIS A 30 18.45 -5.42 -3.04
C HIS A 30 18.58 -5.36 -4.56
N HIS A 31 19.01 -4.22 -5.10
CA HIS A 31 19.27 -4.03 -6.55
C HIS A 31 18.07 -4.37 -7.43
N ARG A 32 16.85 -4.07 -6.94
CA ARG A 32 15.61 -4.27 -7.68
C ARG A 32 15.06 -2.94 -8.15
N GLU A 33 14.51 -2.93 -9.35
CA GLU A 33 13.81 -1.75 -9.86
C GLU A 33 12.47 -1.58 -9.13
N VAL A 34 12.16 -0.34 -8.78
CA VAL A 34 10.91 0.02 -8.10
C VAL A 34 10.23 1.14 -8.85
N GLU A 35 8.94 0.99 -9.06
CA GLU A 35 8.08 2.01 -9.66
C GLU A 35 6.94 2.29 -8.69
N SER A 36 6.66 3.54 -8.43
CA SER A 36 5.59 3.92 -7.50
C SER A 36 4.71 5.02 -8.10
N LEU A 37 3.43 4.96 -7.79
CA LEU A 37 2.45 5.93 -8.25
C LEU A 37 1.49 6.26 -7.12
N ASN A 38 1.37 7.55 -6.80
CA ASN A 38 0.33 8.02 -5.89
C ASN A 38 -0.97 8.15 -6.69
N ILE A 39 -1.98 7.40 -6.29
CA ILE A 39 -3.27 7.37 -6.98
C ILE A 39 -3.91 8.76 -7.06
N LYS A 40 -3.65 9.61 -6.07
CA LYS A 40 -4.08 11.01 -6.08
C LYS A 40 -3.64 11.74 -7.34
N ASP A 41 -2.47 11.42 -7.88
CA ASP A 41 -1.92 12.09 -9.05
C ASP A 41 -2.62 11.71 -10.36
N LEU A 42 -3.44 10.66 -10.35
CA LEU A 42 -4.24 10.27 -11.50
C LEU A 42 -5.43 11.22 -11.74
N LYS A 43 -5.78 12.05 -10.76
CA LYS A 43 -6.87 13.04 -10.86
C LYS A 43 -8.18 12.43 -11.34
N GLY A 44 -8.51 11.24 -10.82
CA GLY A 44 -9.74 10.54 -11.17
C GLY A 44 -9.68 9.71 -12.45
N LYS A 45 -8.56 9.69 -13.15
CA LYS A 45 -8.40 8.83 -14.32
C LYS A 45 -8.25 7.39 -13.89
N ALA A 46 -8.90 6.48 -14.61
CA ALA A 46 -8.79 5.05 -14.34
C ALA A 46 -7.70 4.44 -15.22
N ILE A 47 -6.89 3.57 -14.63
CA ILE A 47 -5.88 2.80 -15.35
C ILE A 47 -6.01 1.32 -14.98
N THR A 48 -5.66 0.44 -15.91
CA THR A 48 -5.57 -1.00 -15.65
C THR A 48 -4.15 -1.39 -15.30
N VAL A 49 -4.02 -2.38 -14.42
CA VAL A 49 -2.74 -2.93 -14.00
C VAL A 49 -2.51 -4.24 -14.72
N ASP A 50 -1.29 -4.51 -15.15
CA ASP A 50 -0.94 -5.72 -15.89
C ASP A 50 0.01 -6.65 -15.14
N GLY A 51 0.25 -6.40 -13.86
CA GLY A 51 1.15 -7.26 -13.08
C GLY A 51 1.03 -6.99 -11.58
N PRO A 52 1.77 -7.75 -10.77
CA PRO A 52 1.64 -7.67 -9.31
C PRO A 52 2.11 -6.33 -8.75
N PHE A 53 1.45 -5.90 -7.69
CA PHE A 53 1.77 -4.67 -6.97
C PHE A 53 1.42 -4.78 -5.50
N VAL A 54 1.94 -3.84 -4.71
CA VAL A 54 1.59 -3.67 -3.30
C VAL A 54 1.02 -2.27 -3.13
N SER A 55 0.01 -2.13 -2.28
CA SER A 55 -0.60 -0.83 -1.97
C SER A 55 -0.25 -0.37 -0.56
N PHE A 56 -0.17 0.94 -0.39
CA PHE A 56 0.01 1.58 0.91
C PHE A 56 -1.20 2.47 1.17
N LEU A 57 -1.76 2.38 2.38
CA LEU A 57 -2.97 3.11 2.72
C LEU A 57 -2.90 3.63 4.16
N PRO A 58 -2.96 4.96 4.35
CA PRO A 58 -3.07 5.52 5.70
C PRO A 58 -4.48 5.37 6.24
N THR A 59 -4.60 5.34 7.57
CA THR A 59 -5.88 5.37 8.25
C THR A 59 -6.16 6.78 8.70
N TYR A 60 -7.29 7.32 8.28
CA TYR A 60 -7.73 8.66 8.66
C TYR A 60 -9.01 8.66 9.50
N LEU A 61 -9.39 7.50 10.03
CA LEU A 61 -10.53 7.37 10.94
C LEU A 61 -10.10 7.86 12.30
N GLU A 62 -9.93 9.16 12.45
CA GLU A 62 -9.42 9.74 13.67
C GLU A 62 -10.53 10.06 14.65
N GLY A 63 -10.21 9.77 15.89
CA GLY A 63 -11.08 9.73 17.00
C GLY A 63 -12.14 10.82 17.12
N GLY A 64 -13.37 10.42 17.11
CA GLY A 64 -14.43 11.15 17.71
C GLY A 64 -15.09 12.25 16.90
N ASN A 65 -14.58 12.61 15.74
CA ASN A 65 -15.19 13.63 14.91
C ASN A 65 -15.77 13.00 13.65
N GLY A 66 -17.06 12.64 13.68
CA GLY A 66 -17.72 11.99 12.57
C GLY A 66 -17.71 12.78 11.26
N ILE A 67 -17.59 14.10 11.33
CA ILE A 67 -17.53 14.94 10.14
C ILE A 67 -16.21 14.75 9.42
N ASP A 68 -15.10 14.79 10.14
CA ASP A 68 -13.77 14.63 9.56
C ASP A 68 -13.56 13.21 9.07
N THR A 69 -14.09 12.21 9.76
CA THR A 69 -14.01 10.80 9.39
C THR A 69 -14.62 10.56 8.01
N GLY A 70 -15.83 11.06 7.79
CA GLY A 70 -16.51 10.90 6.50
C GLY A 70 -15.76 11.58 5.37
N PHE A 71 -15.22 12.76 5.60
CA PHE A 71 -14.44 13.48 4.59
C PHE A 71 -13.17 12.73 4.23
N GLN A 72 -12.48 12.16 5.22
CA GLN A 72 -11.24 11.43 4.99
C GLN A 72 -11.46 10.11 4.25
N GLU A 73 -12.57 9.43 4.50
CA GLU A 73 -12.94 8.24 3.73
C GLU A 73 -13.16 8.59 2.26
N ILE A 74 -13.77 9.72 1.97
CA ILE A 74 -13.94 10.17 0.59
C ILE A 74 -12.60 10.38 -0.08
N LEU A 75 -11.64 10.98 0.62
CA LEU A 75 -10.31 11.23 0.08
C LEU A 75 -9.54 9.93 -0.21
N THR A 76 -9.66 8.92 0.65
CA THR A 76 -8.99 7.63 0.43
C THR A 76 -9.77 6.72 -0.52
N GLY A 77 -11.03 7.02 -0.78
CA GLY A 77 -11.88 6.24 -1.68
C GLY A 77 -11.34 6.09 -3.10
N ASN A 78 -10.43 6.96 -3.51
CA ASN A 78 -9.79 6.84 -4.83
C ASN A 78 -8.97 5.56 -4.95
N LEU A 79 -8.34 5.09 -3.89
CA LEU A 79 -7.64 3.81 -3.91
C LEU A 79 -8.64 2.66 -4.07
N GLN A 80 -9.78 2.72 -3.38
CA GLN A 80 -10.82 1.72 -3.53
C GLN A 80 -11.32 1.64 -4.97
N LYS A 81 -11.61 2.78 -5.57
CA LYS A 81 -12.05 2.83 -6.97
C LYS A 81 -11.00 2.24 -7.91
N PHE A 82 -9.73 2.55 -7.68
CA PHE A 82 -8.63 2.00 -8.46
C PHE A 82 -8.59 0.48 -8.35
N LEU A 83 -8.71 -0.06 -7.13
CA LEU A 83 -8.68 -1.49 -6.90
C LEU A 83 -9.87 -2.21 -7.56
N GLU A 84 -11.03 -1.60 -7.56
CA GLU A 84 -12.24 -2.17 -8.18
C GLU A 84 -12.21 -2.11 -9.70
N TYR A 85 -11.53 -1.10 -10.27
CA TYR A 85 -11.55 -0.87 -11.71
C TYR A 85 -10.93 -2.03 -12.47
N GLN A 86 -11.70 -2.65 -13.37
CA GLN A 86 -11.25 -3.77 -14.21
C GLN A 86 -10.61 -4.92 -13.41
N GLY A 87 -10.97 -5.04 -12.14
CA GLY A 87 -10.42 -6.10 -11.29
C GLY A 87 -8.95 -5.92 -10.92
N ASN A 88 -8.45 -4.69 -10.86
CA ASN A 88 -7.06 -4.40 -10.50
C ASN A 88 -6.64 -5.08 -9.19
N PHE A 89 -7.56 -5.23 -8.22
CA PHE A 89 -7.27 -5.85 -6.94
C PHE A 89 -6.73 -7.27 -7.06
N ARG A 90 -6.99 -7.96 -8.16
CA ARG A 90 -6.49 -9.33 -8.38
C ARG A 90 -4.98 -9.39 -8.47
N TYR A 91 -4.34 -8.29 -8.84
CA TYR A 91 -2.89 -8.20 -8.93
C TYR A 91 -2.27 -7.67 -7.64
N CYS A 92 -3.07 -7.25 -6.67
CA CYS A 92 -2.57 -6.73 -5.41
C CYS A 92 -2.08 -7.87 -4.51
N LEU A 93 -0.79 -7.88 -4.22
CA LEU A 93 -0.18 -8.90 -3.36
C LEU A 93 -0.53 -8.67 -1.89
N GLY A 94 -0.90 -7.45 -1.53
CA GLY A 94 -1.28 -7.09 -0.19
C GLY A 94 -1.16 -5.61 0.05
N ILE A 95 -1.48 -5.19 1.26
CA ILE A 95 -1.53 -3.78 1.63
C ILE A 95 -0.65 -3.52 2.85
N ILE A 96 0.01 -2.36 2.84
CA ILE A 96 0.76 -1.84 3.99
C ILE A 96 -0.10 -0.73 4.59
N GLY A 97 -0.48 -0.89 5.84
CA GLY A 97 -1.28 0.10 6.54
C GLY A 97 -0.43 1.03 7.36
N SER A 98 -0.89 2.26 7.52
CA SER A 98 -0.27 3.19 8.46
C SER A 98 -1.34 3.92 9.27
N GLY A 99 -0.94 4.43 10.42
CA GLY A 99 -1.84 5.12 11.31
C GLY A 99 -1.11 5.68 12.51
N ASN A 100 -1.89 6.07 13.52
CA ASN A 100 -1.36 6.60 14.77
C ASN A 100 -1.85 5.71 15.92
N ARG A 101 -0.92 5.11 16.65
CA ARG A 101 -1.24 4.21 17.77
C ARG A 101 -1.96 4.88 18.92
N ASN A 102 -1.93 6.20 18.99
CA ASN A 102 -2.73 6.93 19.97
C ASN A 102 -4.24 6.73 19.76
N PHE A 103 -4.63 6.24 18.57
CA PHE A 103 -6.01 5.88 18.26
C PHE A 103 -6.15 4.36 18.18
N ASN A 104 -5.86 3.67 19.27
CA ASN A 104 -5.69 2.22 19.36
C ASN A 104 -6.69 1.38 18.55
N LYS A 105 -7.98 1.72 18.65
CA LYS A 105 -9.03 0.94 17.97
C LYS A 105 -9.08 1.19 16.47
N GLN A 106 -8.44 2.25 16.01
CA GLN A 106 -8.49 2.67 14.62
C GLN A 106 -7.14 2.53 13.92
N PHE A 107 -6.13 2.06 14.64
CA PHE A 107 -4.80 1.89 14.07
C PHE A 107 -4.85 0.94 12.89
N CYS A 108 -4.53 1.46 11.71
CA CYS A 108 -4.52 0.72 10.44
C CYS A 108 -5.84 0.04 10.07
N LEU A 109 -6.95 0.47 10.68
CA LEU A 109 -8.26 -0.13 10.46
C LEU A 109 -8.64 -0.17 8.98
N THR A 110 -8.38 0.92 8.24
CA THR A 110 -8.76 1.01 6.83
C THR A 110 -8.03 -0.04 6.01
N ALA A 111 -6.76 -0.30 6.29
CA ALA A 111 -6.00 -1.35 5.59
C ALA A 111 -6.61 -2.73 5.84
N PHE A 112 -6.98 -3.03 7.08
CA PHE A 112 -7.63 -4.31 7.40
C PHE A 112 -8.99 -4.45 6.75
N GLN A 113 -9.75 -3.36 6.65
CA GLN A 113 -11.04 -3.37 5.96
C GLN A 113 -10.88 -3.65 4.46
N TYR A 114 -9.88 -3.05 3.83
CA TYR A 114 -9.59 -3.30 2.42
C TYR A 114 -9.14 -4.74 2.19
N ALA A 115 -8.29 -5.26 3.06
CA ALA A 115 -7.81 -6.64 2.96
C ALA A 115 -8.98 -7.62 3.01
N GLU A 116 -9.91 -7.42 3.94
CA GLU A 116 -11.10 -8.25 4.05
C GLU A 116 -12.01 -8.13 2.83
N GLN A 117 -12.23 -6.89 2.36
CA GLN A 117 -13.11 -6.63 1.22
C GLN A 117 -12.60 -7.27 -0.07
N PHE A 118 -11.31 -7.16 -0.35
CA PHE A 118 -10.72 -7.57 -1.62
C PHE A 118 -10.02 -8.93 -1.59
N GLY A 119 -9.81 -9.50 -0.40
CA GLY A 119 -9.25 -10.84 -0.28
C GLY A 119 -7.72 -10.92 -0.32
N PHE A 120 -7.00 -9.79 -0.18
CA PHE A 120 -5.55 -9.83 -0.06
C PHE A 120 -5.12 -9.62 1.39
N PRO A 121 -3.87 -10.00 1.76
CA PRO A 121 -3.42 -9.84 3.14
C PRO A 121 -2.99 -8.42 3.48
N VAL A 122 -3.00 -8.10 4.77
CA VAL A 122 -2.22 -6.97 5.29
C VAL A 122 -0.79 -7.48 5.45
N ILE A 123 0.12 -6.97 4.64
CA ILE A 123 1.52 -7.42 4.66
C ILE A 123 2.22 -6.93 5.92
N ASP A 124 2.04 -5.66 6.26
CA ASP A 124 2.64 -5.05 7.44
C ASP A 124 1.97 -3.72 7.75
N VAL A 125 2.38 -3.12 8.87
CA VAL A 125 1.87 -1.82 9.30
C VAL A 125 3.01 -0.99 9.86
N PHE A 126 2.85 0.33 9.83
CA PHE A 126 3.80 1.26 10.48
C PHE A 126 3.05 2.44 11.07
N GLU A 127 3.70 3.12 12.01
CA GLU A 127 3.13 4.26 12.71
C GLU A 127 3.71 5.56 12.18
N LEU A 128 2.85 6.55 11.97
CA LEU A 128 3.24 7.90 11.56
C LEU A 128 4.09 7.89 10.28
N ARG A 129 5.34 8.36 10.36
CA ARG A 129 6.26 8.39 9.23
C ARG A 129 7.04 7.10 9.04
N GLY A 130 6.97 6.20 10.02
CA GLY A 130 7.77 5.00 10.03
C GLY A 130 9.23 5.28 10.39
N THR A 131 9.86 4.32 11.06
CA THR A 131 11.29 4.39 11.41
C THR A 131 12.13 3.72 10.32
N ASP A 132 13.45 3.86 10.42
CA ASP A 132 14.35 3.14 9.52
C ASP A 132 14.24 1.62 9.70
N GLU A 133 13.97 1.17 10.92
CA GLU A 133 13.70 -0.25 11.19
C GLU A 133 12.43 -0.71 10.49
N ASP A 134 11.40 0.13 10.46
CA ASP A 134 10.16 -0.16 9.72
C ASP A 134 10.45 -0.29 8.22
N VAL A 135 11.28 0.59 7.67
CA VAL A 135 11.65 0.54 6.26
C VAL A 135 12.31 -0.80 5.93
N GLU A 136 13.28 -1.22 6.75
CA GLU A 136 13.98 -2.48 6.53
C GLU A 136 13.04 -3.68 6.66
N ARG A 137 12.25 -3.73 7.72
CA ARG A 137 11.32 -4.84 7.97
C ARG A 137 10.27 -4.96 6.86
N ILE A 138 9.64 -3.85 6.53
CA ILE A 138 8.57 -3.82 5.54
C ILE A 138 9.11 -4.14 4.15
N SER A 139 10.29 -3.64 3.82
CA SER A 139 10.93 -3.96 2.54
C SER A 139 11.15 -5.47 2.38
N LYS A 140 11.60 -6.15 3.44
CA LYS A 140 11.79 -7.61 3.42
C LYS A 140 10.47 -8.34 3.20
N HIS A 141 9.40 -7.91 3.86
CA HIS A 141 8.08 -8.53 3.70
C HIS A 141 7.53 -8.32 2.29
N ILE A 142 7.72 -7.13 1.73
CA ILE A 142 7.31 -6.84 0.36
C ILE A 142 8.05 -7.72 -0.63
N LEU A 143 9.38 -7.82 -0.49
CA LEU A 143 10.19 -8.65 -1.39
C LEU A 143 9.78 -10.12 -1.31
N ALA A 144 9.49 -10.62 -0.11
CA ALA A 144 9.00 -11.99 0.05
C ALA A 144 7.69 -12.23 -0.70
N SER A 145 6.79 -11.25 -0.71
CA SER A 145 5.53 -11.33 -1.44
C SER A 145 5.76 -11.42 -2.95
N PHE A 146 6.67 -10.61 -3.49
CA PHE A 146 7.00 -10.67 -4.91
C PHE A 146 7.72 -11.96 -5.29
N GLU A 147 8.63 -12.43 -4.43
CA GLU A 147 9.36 -13.69 -4.67
C GLU A 147 8.42 -14.89 -4.77
N LYS A 148 7.37 -14.94 -3.95
CA LYS A 148 6.37 -16.01 -4.02
C LYS A 148 5.69 -16.07 -5.38
N VAL A 149 5.38 -14.92 -5.97
CA VAL A 149 4.77 -14.85 -7.29
C VAL A 149 5.78 -15.28 -8.36
N GLU A 150 7.02 -14.84 -8.26
CA GLU A 150 8.09 -15.20 -9.19
C GLU A 150 8.36 -16.71 -9.18
N GLU A 151 8.39 -17.33 -8.00
CA GLU A 151 8.55 -18.78 -7.86
C GLU A 151 7.41 -19.55 -8.54
N LYS A 152 6.17 -19.10 -8.39
CA LYS A 152 5.02 -19.74 -9.04
C LYS A 152 5.12 -19.65 -10.56
N ILE A 153 5.61 -18.56 -11.09
CA ILE A 153 5.82 -18.39 -12.53
C ILE A 153 6.89 -19.37 -13.01
N ASP A 154 7.99 -19.50 -12.29
CA ASP A 154 9.09 -20.41 -12.64
C ASP A 154 8.62 -21.87 -12.61
N VAL A 155 7.79 -22.26 -11.65
CA VAL A 155 7.26 -23.62 -11.55
C VAL A 155 6.27 -23.94 -12.69
N SER A 156 5.63 -22.92 -13.26
CA SER A 156 4.66 -23.09 -14.34
C SER A 156 5.29 -23.44 -15.68
N TYR A 157 6.59 -23.34 -15.78
CA TYR A 157 7.34 -23.69 -16.96
C TYR A 157 8.11 -25.00 -16.74
#